data_59deedca62bba26e6db036b225fbbbb4
#
_entry.id   59deedca62bba26e6db036b225fbbbb4
#
_cell.length_a   1.000
_cell.length_b   1.000
_cell.length_c   1.000
_cell.angle_alpha   90.00
_cell.angle_beta   90.00
_cell.angle_gamma   90.00
#
_symmetry.space_group_name_H-M   'P 1'
#
loop_
_entity.id
_entity.type
_entity.pdbx_description
1 polymer ?
#
loop_
_entity_poly.entity_id
_entity_poly.type
_entity_poly.pdbx_seq_one_letter_code
_entity_poly.pdbx_strand_id
1 'polypeptide(L)'
;MISQNGIAGSGRLPCERMGGPITMDPIMQTPIPTLFMRGGTSRGPFFLESDLPADIATRDRVLLAAMGSPDPRQIDGLGGAHPLTSKVGIVRRSTVPGVDLDFLFAQLQPNKDTVDTTPNCGNMLAAVVPFALERGIVHAQGDTTTLRVLTLNTDMQCDITVQTPGGRVAYDGDARIDGVPGTSAPITINFLDTEGSVCSGLLPTGNVRDTIDGVEVTCIDNGMPLVLFRAEAVGRTGYEDVAELNADTELKARIERLRIACGHAMGLGDVTSKSYPKMTLVAPAREGGSLTTRSFIPHVCHDAIGVLAAVTVGTACVLPGSVTEGVAAVPEGRVKAISVEHPTGEFSVELELDPANPQKVTRAALLRTARLIMRGEVMVPSAVWPGK
;
A
#
# COMPACT_ATOMS: atom_id res chain seq x y z
N MET A 1 -16.27 90.26 19.28
CA MET A 1 -14.93 90.80 19.05
C MET A 1 -14.11 89.72 18.40
N ILE A 2 -13.92 89.82 17.09
CA ILE A 2 -12.64 90.14 16.44
C ILE A 2 -11.70 88.92 16.57
N SER A 3 -11.16 88.29 15.58
CA SER A 3 -10.62 88.74 14.30
C SER A 3 -10.38 87.58 13.32
N GLN A 4 -10.62 87.82 12.07
CA GLN A 4 -10.17 87.13 10.90
C GLN A 4 -8.64 87.21 10.78
N ASN A 5 -8.00 86.15 10.17
CA ASN A 5 -6.90 86.24 9.21
C ASN A 5 -6.42 84.77 8.99
N GLY A 6 -6.16 84.26 7.87
CA GLY A 6 -5.85 84.76 6.53
C GLY A 6 -5.32 83.62 5.74
N ILE A 7 -5.74 83.57 4.55
CA ILE A 7 -5.50 82.74 3.41
C ILE A 7 -3.99 82.56 3.12
N ALA A 8 -3.53 81.35 2.69
CA ALA A 8 -2.88 81.18 1.40
C ALA A 8 -2.00 79.89 1.37
N GLY A 9 -2.06 79.19 0.26
CA GLY A 9 -1.00 78.33 -0.12
C GLY A 9 -1.43 76.95 -0.73
N SER A 10 -2.05 77.02 -1.92
CA SER A 10 -2.18 75.81 -2.76
C SER A 10 -0.83 75.42 -3.35
N GLY A 11 -0.15 74.56 -2.63
CA GLY A 11 1.02 73.89 -3.16
C GLY A 11 0.61 72.54 -3.72
N ARG A 12 0.42 72.42 -5.04
CA ARG A 12 0.37 71.13 -5.72
C ARG A 12 1.78 70.53 -5.64
N LEU A 13 1.91 69.43 -4.91
CA LEU A 13 3.08 68.56 -5.00
C LEU A 13 3.05 67.88 -6.36
N PRO A 14 4.18 67.79 -7.09
CA PRO A 14 4.25 67.07 -8.36
C PRO A 14 4.11 65.59 -8.06
N CYS A 15 3.19 64.97 -8.79
CA CYS A 15 3.05 63.52 -8.86
C CYS A 15 4.20 62.99 -9.69
N GLU A 16 5.33 62.70 -9.04
CA GLU A 16 6.43 61.94 -9.68
C GLU A 16 5.88 60.53 -9.97
N ARG A 17 5.74 60.24 -11.25
CA ARG A 17 5.56 58.85 -11.73
C ARG A 17 6.81 58.08 -11.39
N MET A 18 6.76 57.35 -10.32
CA MET A 18 7.72 56.26 -10.07
C MET A 18 7.36 55.08 -10.97
N GLY A 19 7.66 55.18 -12.25
CA GLY A 19 7.68 54.10 -13.21
C GLY A 19 9.02 53.41 -13.22
N GLY A 20 9.40 52.81 -12.12
CA GLY A 20 10.42 51.76 -12.15
C GLY A 20 9.82 50.49 -12.77
N PRO A 21 10.59 49.64 -13.48
CA PRO A 21 10.12 48.37 -13.92
C PRO A 21 9.62 47.60 -12.71
N ILE A 22 8.37 47.12 -12.77
CA ILE A 22 7.86 46.14 -11.82
C ILE A 22 8.77 44.91 -12.01
N THR A 23 9.81 44.80 -11.23
CA THR A 23 10.51 43.53 -11.05
C THR A 23 9.50 42.62 -10.39
N MET A 24 8.95 41.66 -11.13
CA MET A 24 8.21 40.57 -10.51
C MET A 24 9.13 39.99 -9.44
N ASP A 25 8.72 40.08 -8.18
CA ASP A 25 9.42 39.38 -7.10
C ASP A 25 9.58 37.91 -7.50
N PRO A 26 10.73 37.29 -7.26
CA PRO A 26 10.93 35.90 -7.61
C PRO A 26 9.82 35.07 -7.00
N ILE A 27 9.24 34.17 -7.80
CA ILE A 27 8.21 33.24 -7.31
C ILE A 27 8.77 32.55 -6.07
N MET A 28 8.18 32.83 -4.91
CA MET A 28 8.65 32.31 -3.62
C MET A 28 8.32 30.83 -3.43
N GLN A 29 7.42 30.28 -4.24
CA GLN A 29 6.97 28.90 -4.19
C GLN A 29 6.84 28.33 -5.62
N THR A 30 7.18 27.05 -5.77
CA THR A 30 7.08 26.33 -7.04
C THR A 30 5.81 25.46 -7.00
N PRO A 31 4.86 25.65 -7.95
CA PRO A 31 3.69 24.80 -8.07
C PRO A 31 4.06 23.45 -8.69
N ILE A 32 3.57 22.36 -8.10
CA ILE A 32 3.73 21.01 -8.62
C ILE A 32 2.35 20.38 -8.81
N PRO A 33 1.95 20.01 -10.04
CA PRO A 33 0.67 19.38 -10.30
C PRO A 33 0.50 18.09 -9.54
N THR A 34 -0.59 17.99 -8.79
CA THR A 34 -0.81 16.94 -7.79
C THR A 34 -2.25 16.46 -7.81
N LEU A 35 -2.45 15.14 -7.69
CA LEU A 35 -3.72 14.56 -7.27
C LEU A 35 -3.54 14.00 -5.85
N PHE A 36 -4.34 14.47 -4.92
CA PHE A 36 -4.37 13.92 -3.56
C PHE A 36 -5.41 12.82 -3.52
N MET A 37 -4.97 11.58 -3.28
CA MET A 37 -5.81 10.40 -3.42
C MET A 37 -5.75 9.53 -2.16
N ARG A 38 -6.86 8.85 -1.88
CA ARG A 38 -6.90 7.66 -1.04
C ARG A 38 -6.73 6.43 -1.94
N GLY A 39 -5.85 5.54 -1.55
CA GLY A 39 -5.77 4.18 -2.07
C GLY A 39 -5.86 3.21 -0.88
N GLY A 40 -6.82 2.28 -0.90
CA GLY A 40 -7.11 1.43 0.25
C GLY A 40 -7.30 2.25 1.53
N THR A 41 -6.62 1.88 2.60
CA THR A 41 -6.62 2.57 3.90
C THR A 41 -5.52 3.64 4.03
N SER A 42 -4.84 3.98 2.95
CA SER A 42 -3.78 4.99 2.92
C SER A 42 -4.16 6.17 2.04
N ARG A 43 -3.53 7.32 2.26
CA ARG A 43 -3.71 8.49 1.40
C ARG A 43 -2.42 9.30 1.27
N GLY A 44 -2.32 10.02 0.18
CA GLY A 44 -1.23 10.95 -0.06
C GLY A 44 -1.29 11.57 -1.46
N PRO A 45 -0.38 12.51 -1.75
CA PRO A 45 -0.24 13.07 -3.07
C PRO A 45 0.34 12.05 -4.05
N PHE A 46 -0.16 12.13 -5.28
CA PHE A 46 0.36 11.41 -6.43
C PHE A 46 0.90 12.43 -7.44
N PHE A 47 2.08 12.14 -7.97
CA PHE A 47 2.77 12.96 -8.96
C PHE A 47 3.09 12.17 -10.22
N LEU A 48 3.14 12.85 -11.36
CA LEU A 48 3.90 12.32 -12.49
C LEU A 48 5.40 12.49 -12.20
N GLU A 49 6.18 11.47 -12.52
CA GLU A 49 7.66 11.56 -12.39
C GLU A 49 8.19 12.78 -13.15
N SER A 50 7.62 13.06 -14.34
CA SER A 50 7.98 14.22 -15.15
C SER A 50 7.72 15.57 -14.48
N ASP A 51 6.90 15.67 -13.46
CA ASP A 51 6.62 16.91 -12.75
C ASP A 51 7.57 17.15 -11.57
N LEU A 52 8.42 16.17 -11.25
CA LEU A 52 9.37 16.20 -10.14
C LEU A 52 10.82 16.41 -10.63
N PRO A 53 11.75 16.81 -9.74
CA PRO A 53 13.17 16.80 -10.03
C PRO A 53 13.67 15.41 -10.42
N ALA A 54 14.55 15.34 -11.44
CA ALA A 54 15.18 14.09 -11.85
C ALA A 54 16.26 13.61 -10.85
N ASP A 55 16.93 14.55 -10.17
CA ASP A 55 17.89 14.25 -9.11
C ASP A 55 17.16 13.74 -7.86
N ILE A 56 17.53 12.54 -7.41
CA ILE A 56 16.86 11.84 -6.30
C ILE A 56 16.92 12.66 -5.01
N ALA A 57 18.08 13.26 -4.69
CA ALA A 57 18.24 14.01 -3.45
C ALA A 57 17.36 15.27 -3.44
N THR A 58 17.22 15.94 -4.58
CA THR A 58 16.33 17.10 -4.72
C THR A 58 14.86 16.66 -4.72
N ARG A 59 14.53 15.57 -5.42
CA ARG A 59 13.19 14.99 -5.38
C ARG A 59 12.75 14.68 -3.95
N ASP A 60 13.59 14.04 -3.18
CA ASP A 60 13.27 13.64 -1.81
C ASP A 60 13.07 14.86 -0.89
N ARG A 61 13.87 15.94 -1.06
CA ARG A 61 13.62 17.22 -0.37
C ARG A 61 12.28 17.85 -0.76
N VAL A 62 11.92 17.78 -2.05
CA VAL A 62 10.61 18.24 -2.54
C VAL A 62 9.48 17.46 -1.91
N LEU A 63 9.59 16.13 -1.84
CA LEU A 63 8.57 15.28 -1.20
C LEU A 63 8.43 15.58 0.29
N LEU A 64 9.53 15.76 1.01
CA LEU A 64 9.53 16.15 2.42
C LEU A 64 8.84 17.50 2.63
N ALA A 65 9.16 18.49 1.82
CA ALA A 65 8.54 19.82 1.88
C ALA A 65 7.03 19.75 1.55
N ALA A 66 6.64 19.01 0.50
CA ALA A 66 5.25 18.84 0.14
C ALA A 66 4.43 18.14 1.24
N MET A 67 5.06 17.26 2.02
CA MET A 67 4.40 16.53 3.11
C MET A 67 4.49 17.24 4.47
N GLY A 68 5.35 18.25 4.61
CA GLY A 68 5.58 18.94 5.88
C GLY A 68 6.42 18.14 6.88
N SER A 69 7.30 17.25 6.39
CA SER A 69 8.26 16.52 7.24
C SER A 69 9.61 17.22 7.27
N PRO A 70 10.35 17.17 8.41
CA PRO A 70 10.07 16.51 9.67
C PRO A 70 9.32 17.42 10.67
N ASP A 71 8.04 17.28 10.79
CA ASP A 71 7.22 17.81 11.87
C ASP A 71 6.20 16.75 12.26
N PRO A 72 6.10 16.32 13.54
CA PRO A 72 5.12 15.32 13.96
C PRO A 72 3.68 15.62 13.59
N ARG A 73 3.32 16.89 13.42
CA ARG A 73 1.98 17.33 12.98
C ARG A 73 1.88 17.52 11.47
N GLN A 74 3.03 17.59 10.77
CA GLN A 74 3.11 17.93 9.34
C GLN A 74 2.26 19.17 8.98
N ILE A 75 2.31 20.20 9.86
CA ILE A 75 1.40 21.35 9.79
C ILE A 75 1.62 22.20 8.53
N ASP A 76 2.82 22.17 7.96
CA ASP A 76 3.20 22.95 6.77
C ASP A 76 3.23 22.09 5.51
N GLY A 77 2.35 21.09 5.41
CA GLY A 77 2.28 20.21 4.25
C GLY A 77 0.99 19.38 4.16
N LEU A 78 0.97 18.45 3.22
CA LEU A 78 -0.17 17.57 2.93
C LEU A 78 -0.23 16.33 3.84
N GLY A 79 0.76 16.12 4.67
CA GLY A 79 0.82 14.98 5.59
C GLY A 79 -0.28 15.02 6.63
N GLY A 80 -0.64 13.86 7.17
CA GLY A 80 -1.70 13.73 8.16
C GLY A 80 -1.22 13.24 9.52
N ALA A 81 0.04 13.53 9.89
CA ALA A 81 0.63 13.20 11.19
C ALA A 81 0.60 11.70 11.55
N HIS A 82 0.50 10.81 10.55
CA HIS A 82 0.42 9.37 10.74
C HIS A 82 1.09 8.64 9.57
N PRO A 83 1.73 7.47 9.77
CA PRO A 83 2.38 6.73 8.68
C PRO A 83 1.45 6.35 7.52
N LEU A 84 0.16 6.07 7.76
CA LEU A 84 -0.82 5.76 6.71
C LEU A 84 -1.22 6.99 5.87
N THR A 85 -0.96 8.19 6.37
CA THR A 85 -1.29 9.46 5.72
C THR A 85 -0.03 10.28 5.38
N SER A 86 1.16 9.66 5.47
CA SER A 86 2.46 10.26 5.10
C SER A 86 3.12 9.45 3.98
N LYS A 87 2.39 9.29 2.88
CA LYS A 87 2.75 8.45 1.74
C LYS A 87 2.67 9.24 0.44
N VAL A 88 3.54 8.90 -0.51
CA VAL A 88 3.58 9.52 -1.84
C VAL A 88 3.59 8.45 -2.91
N GLY A 89 2.85 8.68 -3.98
CA GLY A 89 2.89 7.90 -5.20
C GLY A 89 3.55 8.69 -6.34
N ILE A 90 4.48 8.07 -7.06
CA ILE A 90 5.10 8.65 -8.26
C ILE A 90 4.83 7.69 -9.41
N VAL A 91 4.24 8.19 -10.49
CA VAL A 91 3.77 7.37 -11.61
C VAL A 91 4.34 7.92 -12.92
N ARG A 92 4.68 7.02 -13.83
CA ARG A 92 5.03 7.36 -15.22
C ARG A 92 4.51 6.28 -16.18
N ARG A 93 4.48 6.58 -17.47
CA ARG A 93 4.38 5.53 -18.48
C ARG A 93 5.60 4.64 -18.41
N SER A 94 5.38 3.32 -18.52
CA SER A 94 6.48 2.37 -18.57
C SER A 94 7.18 2.39 -19.92
N THR A 95 8.47 2.09 -19.91
CA THR A 95 9.26 1.79 -21.10
C THR A 95 9.51 0.29 -21.26
N VAL A 96 9.04 -0.51 -20.27
CA VAL A 96 9.18 -1.98 -20.28
C VAL A 96 8.12 -2.57 -21.21
N PRO A 97 8.49 -3.42 -22.18
CA PRO A 97 7.52 -4.06 -23.07
C PRO A 97 6.45 -4.84 -22.30
N GLY A 98 5.17 -4.62 -22.63
CA GLY A 98 4.03 -5.29 -21.98
C GLY A 98 3.64 -4.72 -20.63
N VAL A 99 4.26 -3.62 -20.19
CA VAL A 99 3.92 -2.87 -18.97
C VAL A 99 3.40 -1.49 -19.36
N ASP A 100 2.27 -1.07 -18.80
CA ASP A 100 1.65 0.22 -19.11
C ASP A 100 2.21 1.36 -18.26
N LEU A 101 2.42 1.10 -16.98
CA LEU A 101 2.79 2.11 -15.98
C LEU A 101 3.90 1.59 -15.07
N ASP A 102 4.82 2.50 -14.68
CA ASP A 102 5.73 2.31 -13.57
C ASP A 102 5.21 3.09 -12.36
N PHE A 103 5.33 2.49 -11.19
CA PHE A 103 4.93 3.07 -9.91
C PHE A 103 6.08 2.99 -8.90
N LEU A 104 6.49 4.15 -8.38
CA LEU A 104 7.39 4.26 -7.24
C LEU A 104 6.60 4.73 -6.02
N PHE A 105 6.59 3.92 -4.99
CA PHE A 105 6.05 4.28 -3.70
C PHE A 105 7.12 4.91 -2.81
N ALA A 106 6.79 5.99 -2.12
CA ALA A 106 7.65 6.59 -1.11
C ALA A 106 6.91 6.67 0.23
N GLN A 107 7.52 6.09 1.26
CA GLN A 107 7.08 6.20 2.64
C GLN A 107 7.84 7.32 3.33
N LEU A 108 7.12 8.31 3.84
CA LEU A 108 7.65 9.34 4.70
C LEU A 108 7.20 9.10 6.14
N GLN A 109 7.99 9.58 7.08
CA GLN A 109 7.63 9.58 8.50
C GLN A 109 7.37 11.02 8.92
N PRO A 110 6.34 11.27 9.76
CA PRO A 110 6.06 12.64 10.20
C PRO A 110 7.27 13.33 10.83
N ASN A 111 8.02 12.62 11.67
CA ASN A 111 9.09 13.15 12.51
C ASN A 111 10.51 12.85 11.99
N LYS A 112 10.67 12.43 10.73
CA LYS A 112 11.97 12.14 10.12
C LYS A 112 12.13 12.87 8.79
N ASP A 113 13.35 13.22 8.47
CA ASP A 113 13.78 13.84 7.21
C ASP A 113 14.22 12.81 6.15
N THR A 114 13.58 11.65 6.16
CA THR A 114 13.93 10.53 5.28
C THR A 114 12.76 10.12 4.41
N VAL A 115 13.06 9.80 3.17
CA VAL A 115 12.14 9.21 2.19
C VAL A 115 12.57 7.76 1.97
N ASP A 116 11.71 6.81 2.35
CA ASP A 116 11.98 5.37 2.19
C ASP A 116 11.25 4.85 0.96
N THR A 117 12.00 4.40 -0.04
CA THR A 117 11.49 3.79 -1.27
C THR A 117 11.78 2.28 -1.34
N THR A 118 12.17 1.66 -0.23
CA THR A 118 12.42 0.21 -0.19
C THR A 118 11.14 -0.64 -0.12
N PRO A 119 10.10 -0.27 0.67
CA PRO A 119 8.89 -1.09 0.77
C PRO A 119 7.96 -0.86 -0.41
N ASN A 120 7.12 -1.84 -0.70
CA ASN A 120 5.96 -1.68 -1.56
C ASN A 120 4.71 -1.33 -0.72
N CYS A 121 3.67 -0.76 -1.36
CA CYS A 121 2.42 -0.42 -0.68
C CYS A 121 1.19 -0.75 -1.53
N GLY A 122 0.58 -1.90 -1.28
CA GLY A 122 -0.65 -2.35 -1.98
C GLY A 122 -1.83 -1.39 -1.84
N ASN A 123 -1.92 -0.64 -0.74
CA ASN A 123 -2.95 0.38 -0.58
C ASN A 123 -2.76 1.55 -1.55
N MET A 124 -1.57 2.13 -1.61
CA MET A 124 -1.29 3.23 -2.56
C MET A 124 -1.37 2.75 -4.01
N LEU A 125 -0.98 1.50 -4.27
CA LEU A 125 -1.04 0.88 -5.60
C LEU A 125 -2.46 0.91 -6.19
N ALA A 126 -3.53 0.80 -5.37
CA ALA A 126 -4.92 0.89 -5.81
C ALA A 126 -5.27 2.22 -6.50
N ALA A 127 -4.57 3.29 -6.20
CA ALA A 127 -4.83 4.61 -6.79
C ALA A 127 -4.00 4.89 -8.07
N VAL A 128 -3.09 4.00 -8.48
CA VAL A 128 -2.16 4.23 -9.60
C VAL A 128 -2.90 4.34 -10.95
N VAL A 129 -3.76 3.36 -11.26
CA VAL A 129 -4.54 3.39 -12.52
C VAL A 129 -5.56 4.51 -12.52
N PRO A 130 -6.35 4.74 -11.44
CA PRO A 130 -7.18 5.94 -11.34
C PRO A 130 -6.40 7.24 -11.56
N PHE A 131 -5.23 7.40 -10.93
CA PHE A 131 -4.36 8.55 -11.12
C PHE A 131 -3.95 8.73 -12.59
N ALA A 132 -3.50 7.68 -13.24
CA ALA A 132 -3.02 7.72 -14.62
C ALA A 132 -4.13 8.10 -15.62
N LEU A 133 -5.35 7.60 -15.40
CA LEU A 133 -6.55 7.98 -16.17
C LEU A 133 -6.92 9.46 -15.94
N GLU A 134 -6.95 9.91 -14.69
CA GLU A 134 -7.28 11.29 -14.32
C GLU A 134 -6.23 12.31 -14.82
N ARG A 135 -4.96 11.89 -14.92
CA ARG A 135 -3.89 12.71 -15.51
C ARG A 135 -3.81 12.60 -17.05
N GLY A 136 -4.62 11.72 -17.66
CA GLY A 136 -4.68 11.54 -19.12
C GLY A 136 -3.42 10.92 -19.72
N ILE A 137 -2.56 10.29 -18.93
CA ILE A 137 -1.38 9.57 -19.45
C ILE A 137 -1.75 8.20 -20.02
N VAL A 138 -2.93 7.68 -19.69
CA VAL A 138 -3.55 6.49 -20.30
C VAL A 138 -5.02 6.75 -20.56
N HIS A 139 -5.65 5.91 -21.38
CA HIS A 139 -7.07 6.03 -21.73
C HIS A 139 -7.84 4.80 -21.26
N ALA A 140 -9.12 5.00 -20.93
CA ALA A 140 -10.02 3.92 -20.58
C ALA A 140 -10.23 2.96 -21.77
N GLN A 141 -10.35 1.67 -21.48
CA GLN A 141 -10.47 0.59 -22.47
C GLN A 141 -11.91 0.10 -22.63
N GLY A 142 -12.87 0.72 -21.96
CA GLY A 142 -14.30 0.35 -21.95
C GLY A 142 -14.92 0.61 -20.58
N ASP A 143 -15.95 -0.16 -20.22
CA ASP A 143 -16.59 -0.05 -18.90
C ASP A 143 -15.69 -0.53 -17.75
N THR A 144 -14.67 -1.31 -18.06
CA THR A 144 -13.56 -1.66 -17.19
C THR A 144 -12.24 -1.40 -17.89
N THR A 145 -11.22 -1.00 -17.15
CA THR A 145 -9.86 -0.80 -17.66
C THR A 145 -8.89 -1.60 -16.79
N THR A 146 -8.11 -2.45 -17.45
CA THR A 146 -7.04 -3.24 -16.80
C THR A 146 -5.70 -2.80 -17.35
N LEU A 147 -4.81 -2.33 -16.49
CA LEU A 147 -3.46 -1.92 -16.87
C LEU A 147 -2.42 -2.68 -16.06
N ARG A 148 -1.32 -3.03 -16.73
CA ARG A 148 -0.16 -3.64 -16.10
C ARG A 148 0.73 -2.58 -15.48
N VAL A 149 1.04 -2.76 -14.22
CA VAL A 149 1.85 -1.84 -13.41
C VAL A 149 3.09 -2.56 -12.89
N LEU A 150 4.26 -1.99 -13.12
CA LEU A 150 5.52 -2.38 -12.50
C LEU A 150 5.77 -1.53 -11.26
N THR A 151 5.96 -2.17 -10.12
CA THR A 151 6.35 -1.50 -8.87
C THR A 151 7.86 -1.40 -8.82
N LEU A 152 8.41 -0.18 -8.94
CA LEU A 152 9.86 0.05 -8.97
C LEU A 152 10.56 -0.23 -7.62
N ASN A 153 9.80 -0.36 -6.55
CA ASN A 153 10.33 -0.69 -5.22
C ASN A 153 10.82 -2.14 -5.11
N THR A 154 10.16 -3.06 -5.82
CA THR A 154 10.36 -4.51 -5.64
C THR A 154 10.37 -5.28 -6.96
N ASP A 155 10.36 -4.59 -8.09
CA ASP A 155 10.31 -5.13 -9.45
C ASP A 155 9.12 -6.09 -9.70
N MET A 156 8.07 -5.99 -8.87
CA MET A 156 6.87 -6.80 -9.01
C MET A 156 5.91 -6.18 -10.02
N GLN A 157 5.29 -7.05 -10.82
CA GLN A 157 4.23 -6.65 -11.75
C GLN A 157 2.86 -7.05 -11.19
N CYS A 158 1.86 -6.23 -11.49
CA CYS A 158 0.47 -6.54 -11.19
C CYS A 158 -0.46 -5.97 -12.27
N ASP A 159 -1.58 -6.65 -12.50
CA ASP A 159 -2.67 -6.13 -13.30
C ASP A 159 -3.70 -5.47 -12.38
N ILE A 160 -3.97 -4.18 -12.61
CA ILE A 160 -4.92 -3.40 -11.82
C ILE A 160 -6.15 -3.12 -12.70
N THR A 161 -7.31 -3.60 -12.23
CA THR A 161 -8.60 -3.40 -12.90
C THR A 161 -9.43 -2.37 -12.15
N VAL A 162 -9.92 -1.37 -12.86
CA VAL A 162 -10.79 -0.31 -12.36
C VAL A 162 -12.07 -0.21 -13.18
N GLN A 163 -13.15 0.26 -12.57
CA GLN A 163 -14.42 0.53 -13.26
C GLN A 163 -14.31 1.87 -14.00
N THR A 164 -14.60 1.86 -15.31
CA THR A 164 -14.49 3.04 -16.18
C THR A 164 -15.72 3.24 -17.07
N PRO A 165 -16.96 3.24 -16.53
CA PRO A 165 -18.15 3.44 -17.32
C PRO A 165 -18.11 4.80 -18.02
N GLY A 166 -18.45 4.78 -19.31
CA GLY A 166 -18.40 5.98 -20.15
C GLY A 166 -17.01 6.63 -20.26
N GLY A 167 -15.94 5.84 -20.08
CA GLY A 167 -14.56 6.29 -20.22
C GLY A 167 -14.01 7.10 -19.03
N ARG A 168 -14.69 7.09 -17.89
CA ARG A 168 -14.31 7.83 -16.67
C ARG A 168 -14.14 6.88 -15.49
N VAL A 169 -13.20 7.18 -14.60
CA VAL A 169 -13.03 6.43 -13.37
C VAL A 169 -14.29 6.53 -12.51
N ALA A 170 -14.88 5.39 -12.15
CA ALA A 170 -15.92 5.31 -11.15
C ALA A 170 -15.30 5.22 -9.76
N TYR A 171 -15.74 6.10 -8.85
CA TYR A 171 -15.36 6.05 -7.44
C TYR A 171 -16.49 5.54 -6.55
N ASP A 172 -17.74 5.68 -7.02
CA ASP A 172 -18.93 5.21 -6.32
C ASP A 172 -19.24 3.77 -6.70
N GLY A 173 -19.60 2.96 -5.71
CA GLY A 173 -19.90 1.54 -5.86
C GLY A 173 -20.23 0.90 -4.51
N ASP A 174 -20.33 -0.41 -4.48
CA ASP A 174 -20.80 -1.21 -3.35
C ASP A 174 -19.69 -1.99 -2.62
N ALA A 175 -18.45 -1.92 -3.12
CA ALA A 175 -17.33 -2.60 -2.47
C ALA A 175 -16.95 -1.92 -1.14
N ARG A 176 -16.82 -2.74 -0.11
CA ARG A 176 -16.40 -2.33 1.22
C ARG A 176 -15.03 -2.91 1.54
N ILE A 177 -14.19 -2.12 2.18
CA ILE A 177 -12.92 -2.56 2.77
C ILE A 177 -12.83 -2.05 4.20
N ASP A 178 -12.25 -2.81 5.09
CA ASP A 178 -12.04 -2.40 6.47
C ASP A 178 -11.11 -1.19 6.59
N GLY A 179 -11.34 -0.36 7.60
CA GLY A 179 -10.59 0.87 7.83
C GLY A 179 -11.00 2.04 6.92
N VAL A 180 -12.03 1.87 6.06
CA VAL A 180 -12.61 2.96 5.24
C VAL A 180 -14.12 2.98 5.43
N PRO A 181 -14.71 4.11 5.86
CA PRO A 181 -16.16 4.21 6.01
C PRO A 181 -16.88 4.19 4.67
N GLY A 182 -18.07 3.56 4.65
CA GLY A 182 -18.93 3.49 3.47
C GLY A 182 -18.47 2.47 2.43
N THR A 183 -18.92 2.67 1.19
CA THR A 183 -18.61 1.83 0.03
C THR A 183 -18.03 2.65 -1.12
N SER A 184 -17.39 2.00 -2.06
CA SER A 184 -16.78 2.63 -3.25
C SER A 184 -16.73 1.62 -4.40
N ALA A 185 -16.38 2.07 -5.61
CA ALA A 185 -16.16 1.17 -6.73
C ALA A 185 -15.00 0.19 -6.43
N PRO A 186 -15.14 -1.10 -6.79
CA PRO A 186 -14.10 -2.09 -6.58
C PRO A 186 -12.91 -1.85 -7.50
N ILE A 187 -11.72 -2.03 -6.95
CA ILE A 187 -10.45 -2.07 -7.67
C ILE A 187 -9.79 -3.41 -7.32
N THR A 188 -9.47 -4.20 -8.32
CA THR A 188 -8.75 -5.46 -8.11
C THR A 188 -7.29 -5.30 -8.51
N ILE A 189 -6.39 -5.79 -7.66
CA ILE A 189 -4.94 -5.81 -7.89
C ILE A 189 -4.52 -7.27 -7.95
N ASN A 190 -4.23 -7.76 -9.14
CA ASN A 190 -3.76 -9.11 -9.38
C ASN A 190 -2.23 -9.09 -9.49
N PHE A 191 -1.54 -9.61 -8.49
CA PHE A 191 -0.08 -9.77 -8.55
C PHE A 191 0.28 -10.94 -9.46
N LEU A 192 1.27 -10.71 -10.33
CA LEU A 192 1.73 -11.70 -11.30
C LEU A 192 2.97 -12.42 -10.78
N ASP A 193 3.14 -13.66 -11.21
CA ASP A 193 4.33 -14.48 -10.93
C ASP A 193 4.71 -14.49 -9.44
N THR A 194 3.70 -14.61 -8.57
CA THR A 194 3.88 -14.60 -7.11
C THR A 194 4.24 -15.97 -6.55
N GLU A 195 3.97 -17.03 -7.29
CA GLU A 195 4.25 -18.41 -6.89
C GLU A 195 5.76 -18.65 -6.79
N GLY A 196 6.24 -19.01 -5.60
CA GLY A 196 7.65 -19.21 -5.36
C GLY A 196 8.48 -17.93 -5.42
N SER A 197 7.96 -16.83 -4.92
CA SER A 197 8.61 -15.50 -4.99
C SER A 197 10.01 -15.46 -4.35
N VAL A 198 10.25 -16.28 -3.35
CA VAL A 198 11.53 -16.43 -2.65
C VAL A 198 11.98 -17.89 -2.64
N CYS A 199 11.02 -18.81 -2.67
CA CYS A 199 11.23 -20.26 -2.66
C CYS A 199 11.24 -20.85 -4.07
N SER A 200 11.45 -22.16 -4.18
CA SER A 200 11.47 -22.90 -5.47
C SER A 200 10.10 -23.08 -6.13
N GLY A 201 9.00 -22.72 -5.46
CA GLY A 201 7.65 -22.87 -5.94
C GLY A 201 6.61 -22.60 -4.83
N LEU A 202 5.34 -22.77 -5.17
CA LEU A 202 4.22 -22.55 -4.26
C LEU A 202 4.33 -23.35 -2.96
N LEU A 203 4.66 -24.64 -3.08
CA LEU A 203 4.85 -25.57 -1.96
C LEU A 203 6.32 -26.00 -1.92
N PRO A 204 7.19 -25.23 -1.26
CA PRO A 204 8.64 -25.43 -1.35
C PRO A 204 9.14 -26.74 -0.74
N THR A 205 8.36 -27.38 0.15
CA THR A 205 8.65 -28.71 0.68
C THR A 205 8.17 -29.85 -0.23
N GLY A 206 7.37 -29.53 -1.25
CA GLY A 206 6.69 -30.51 -2.11
C GLY A 206 5.40 -31.06 -1.51
N ASN A 207 5.07 -30.73 -0.27
CA ASN A 207 3.88 -31.21 0.44
C ASN A 207 2.94 -30.04 0.77
N VAL A 208 1.63 -30.32 0.78
CA VAL A 208 0.62 -29.34 1.26
C VAL A 208 0.68 -29.22 2.79
N ARG A 209 0.99 -30.33 3.47
CA ARG A 209 1.13 -30.39 4.93
C ARG A 209 2.34 -31.20 5.31
N ASP A 210 3.12 -30.67 6.23
CA ASP A 210 4.27 -31.31 6.85
C ASP A 210 4.07 -31.39 8.37
N THR A 211 4.85 -32.26 9.02
CA THR A 211 5.00 -32.24 10.50
C THR A 211 6.45 -31.88 10.80
N ILE A 212 6.67 -30.69 11.34
CA ILE A 212 8.00 -30.17 11.67
C ILE A 212 8.02 -29.77 13.14
N ASP A 213 9.02 -30.22 13.88
CA ASP A 213 9.15 -30.01 15.36
C ASP A 213 7.85 -30.38 16.12
N GLY A 214 7.18 -31.46 15.67
CA GLY A 214 5.94 -31.97 16.25
C GLY A 214 4.69 -31.11 15.98
N VAL A 215 4.77 -30.14 15.08
CA VAL A 215 3.67 -29.26 14.68
C VAL A 215 3.29 -29.54 13.23
N GLU A 216 1.99 -29.71 12.95
CA GLU A 216 1.49 -29.72 11.58
C GLU A 216 1.55 -28.31 10.99
N VAL A 217 2.19 -28.17 9.84
CA VAL A 217 2.41 -26.90 9.15
C VAL A 217 2.05 -26.99 7.66
N THR A 218 1.66 -25.87 7.07
CA THR A 218 1.68 -25.67 5.62
C THR A 218 2.75 -24.64 5.30
N CYS A 219 3.83 -25.08 4.66
CA CYS A 219 4.90 -24.22 4.15
C CYS A 219 4.54 -23.79 2.73
N ILE A 220 4.31 -22.49 2.51
CA ILE A 220 3.76 -22.00 1.26
C ILE A 220 4.37 -20.63 0.90
N ASP A 221 4.61 -20.39 -0.41
CA ASP A 221 5.08 -19.11 -0.94
C ASP A 221 4.27 -18.71 -2.17
N ASN A 222 3.31 -17.78 -1.97
CA ASN A 222 2.59 -17.10 -3.05
C ASN A 222 2.77 -15.58 -2.92
N GLY A 223 3.99 -15.10 -3.14
CA GLY A 223 4.38 -13.70 -2.98
C GLY A 223 4.99 -13.36 -1.61
N MET A 224 4.89 -14.28 -0.65
CA MET A 224 5.53 -14.19 0.66
C MET A 224 5.67 -15.57 1.26
N PRO A 225 6.90 -16.04 1.59
CA PRO A 225 7.10 -17.28 2.31
C PRO A 225 6.42 -17.26 3.68
N LEU A 226 5.45 -18.14 3.87
CA LEU A 226 4.72 -18.32 5.12
C LEU A 226 4.84 -19.76 5.61
N VAL A 227 4.78 -19.90 6.93
CA VAL A 227 4.49 -21.15 7.62
C VAL A 227 3.17 -20.97 8.36
N LEU A 228 2.14 -21.67 7.93
CA LEU A 228 0.83 -21.66 8.56
C LEU A 228 0.73 -22.84 9.51
N PHE A 229 0.14 -22.63 10.68
CA PHE A 229 -0.13 -23.67 11.67
C PHE A 229 -1.32 -23.27 12.55
N ARG A 230 -2.07 -24.25 13.04
CA ARG A 230 -3.20 -23.99 13.89
C ARG A 230 -2.76 -23.43 15.24
N ALA A 231 -3.46 -22.42 15.74
CA ALA A 231 -3.12 -21.79 17.03
C ALA A 231 -3.12 -22.80 18.19
N GLU A 232 -4.05 -23.76 18.16
CA GLU A 232 -4.15 -24.84 19.15
C GLU A 232 -2.90 -25.73 19.22
N ALA A 233 -2.18 -25.89 18.09
CA ALA A 233 -0.97 -26.72 18.05
C ALA A 233 0.19 -26.14 18.88
N VAL A 234 0.12 -24.85 19.21
CA VAL A 234 1.08 -24.17 20.07
C VAL A 234 0.45 -23.73 21.41
N GLY A 235 -0.75 -24.25 21.75
CA GLY A 235 -1.45 -23.96 23.00
C GLY A 235 -2.03 -22.54 23.06
N ARG A 236 -2.43 -21.99 21.91
CA ARG A 236 -3.08 -20.68 21.80
C ARG A 236 -4.44 -20.83 21.11
N THR A 237 -5.28 -19.82 21.27
CA THR A 237 -6.62 -19.79 20.68
C THR A 237 -6.64 -19.16 19.29
N GLY A 238 -5.64 -18.30 18.97
CA GLY A 238 -5.58 -17.50 17.77
C GLY A 238 -6.34 -16.17 17.87
N TYR A 239 -6.82 -15.84 19.09
CA TYR A 239 -7.63 -14.63 19.34
C TYR A 239 -6.97 -13.70 20.38
N GLU A 240 -5.80 -14.07 20.85
CA GLU A 240 -5.04 -13.27 21.81
C GLU A 240 -4.71 -11.89 21.24
N ASP A 241 -4.61 -10.90 22.12
CA ASP A 241 -4.16 -9.56 21.77
C ASP A 241 -2.70 -9.55 21.35
N VAL A 242 -2.36 -8.62 20.45
CA VAL A 242 -0.97 -8.45 19.97
C VAL A 242 0.00 -8.18 21.12
N ALA A 243 -0.41 -7.39 22.10
CA ALA A 243 0.43 -7.10 23.28
C ALA A 243 0.68 -8.37 24.11
N GLU A 244 -0.33 -9.20 24.31
CA GLU A 244 -0.22 -10.50 25.02
C GLU A 244 0.74 -11.43 24.29
N LEU A 245 0.56 -11.62 22.97
CA LEU A 245 1.45 -12.47 22.16
C LEU A 245 2.89 -11.95 22.12
N ASN A 246 3.09 -10.64 22.11
CA ASN A 246 4.42 -10.04 22.12
C ASN A 246 5.12 -10.16 23.48
N ALA A 247 4.37 -10.22 24.57
CA ALA A 247 4.89 -10.45 25.92
C ALA A 247 5.23 -11.94 26.18
N ASP A 248 4.67 -12.86 25.40
CA ASP A 248 4.83 -14.31 25.57
C ASP A 248 6.19 -14.80 25.04
N THR A 249 7.19 -14.80 25.88
CA THR A 249 8.56 -15.19 25.54
C THR A 249 8.70 -16.68 25.24
N GLU A 250 7.91 -17.53 25.88
CA GLU A 250 7.93 -18.99 25.65
C GLU A 250 7.37 -19.35 24.29
N LEU A 251 6.20 -18.78 23.95
CA LEU A 251 5.61 -18.93 22.62
C LEU A 251 6.56 -18.44 21.53
N LYS A 252 7.15 -17.26 21.69
CA LYS A 252 8.08 -16.69 20.71
C LYS A 252 9.31 -17.56 20.51
N ALA A 253 9.87 -18.12 21.58
CA ALA A 253 11.00 -19.05 21.48
C ALA A 253 10.61 -20.35 20.77
N ARG A 254 9.39 -20.87 20.99
CA ARG A 254 8.86 -22.04 20.27
C ARG A 254 8.64 -21.75 18.79
N ILE A 255 8.02 -20.60 18.46
CA ILE A 255 7.80 -20.18 17.08
C ILE A 255 9.12 -19.99 16.33
N GLU A 256 10.14 -19.43 16.99
CA GLU A 256 11.45 -19.22 16.36
C GLU A 256 12.16 -20.54 16.03
N ARG A 257 12.14 -21.52 16.93
CA ARG A 257 12.68 -22.87 16.63
C ARG A 257 11.97 -23.48 15.43
N LEU A 258 10.62 -23.42 15.42
CA LEU A 258 9.82 -23.92 14.29
C LEU A 258 10.15 -23.17 13.01
N ARG A 259 10.31 -21.84 13.05
CA ARG A 259 10.66 -21.00 11.90
C ARG A 259 11.98 -21.41 11.27
N ILE A 260 13.01 -21.64 12.08
CA ILE A 260 14.33 -22.06 11.60
C ILE A 260 14.23 -23.43 10.93
N ALA A 261 13.56 -24.38 11.56
CA ALA A 261 13.37 -25.72 11.00
C ALA A 261 12.59 -25.70 9.68
N CYS A 262 11.49 -24.93 9.63
CA CYS A 262 10.72 -24.73 8.40
C CYS A 262 11.52 -23.99 7.31
N GLY A 263 12.33 -23.00 7.68
CA GLY A 263 13.21 -22.30 6.74
C GLY A 263 14.17 -23.24 6.02
N HIS A 264 14.76 -24.19 6.74
CA HIS A 264 15.59 -25.23 6.14
C HIS A 264 14.76 -26.16 5.23
N ALA A 265 13.58 -26.60 5.69
CA ALA A 265 12.71 -27.49 4.89
C ALA A 265 12.22 -26.79 3.60
N MET A 266 12.00 -25.49 3.62
CA MET A 266 11.62 -24.66 2.47
C MET A 266 12.78 -24.33 1.53
N GLY A 267 14.00 -24.79 1.81
CA GLY A 267 15.17 -24.48 1.00
C GLY A 267 15.69 -23.04 1.14
N LEU A 268 15.25 -22.30 2.15
CA LEU A 268 15.67 -20.91 2.39
C LEU A 268 17.05 -20.79 3.06
N GLY A 269 17.64 -21.91 3.49
CA GLY A 269 18.91 -21.97 4.22
C GLY A 269 18.81 -21.37 5.62
N ASP A 270 19.87 -20.70 6.06
CA ASP A 270 19.88 -20.01 7.34
C ASP A 270 18.96 -18.77 7.27
N VAL A 271 17.93 -18.76 8.11
CA VAL A 271 16.95 -17.69 8.20
C VAL A 271 17.05 -16.87 9.51
N THR A 272 18.06 -17.13 10.34
CA THR A 272 18.19 -16.48 11.67
C THR A 272 18.20 -14.96 11.60
N SER A 273 18.83 -14.38 10.58
CA SER A 273 18.88 -12.93 10.35
C SER A 273 17.81 -12.40 9.38
N LYS A 274 16.92 -13.28 8.87
CA LYS A 274 15.91 -12.92 7.88
C LYS A 274 14.55 -12.66 8.53
N SER A 275 13.74 -11.80 7.91
CA SER A 275 12.36 -11.54 8.32
C SER A 275 11.34 -12.55 7.77
N TYR A 276 11.81 -13.59 7.12
CA TYR A 276 11.00 -14.67 6.55
C TYR A 276 11.64 -16.05 6.84
N PRO A 277 10.88 -17.17 6.73
CA PRO A 277 9.43 -17.20 6.52
C PRO A 277 8.71 -16.51 7.69
N LYS A 278 7.54 -15.90 7.38
CA LYS A 278 6.68 -15.39 8.44
C LYS A 278 5.90 -16.52 9.05
N MET A 279 5.69 -16.47 10.36
CA MET A 279 5.00 -17.50 11.12
C MET A 279 3.57 -17.04 11.40
N THR A 280 2.58 -17.78 10.93
CA THR A 280 1.18 -17.35 11.01
C THR A 280 0.32 -18.42 11.66
N LEU A 281 -0.21 -18.08 12.85
CA LEU A 281 -1.25 -18.86 13.52
C LEU A 281 -2.57 -18.67 12.78
N VAL A 282 -3.32 -19.75 12.60
CA VAL A 282 -4.67 -19.72 12.02
C VAL A 282 -5.69 -20.32 13.01
N ALA A 283 -6.89 -19.72 13.02
CA ALA A 283 -8.04 -20.19 13.78
C ALA A 283 -9.34 -19.84 13.02
N PRO A 284 -10.51 -20.42 13.40
CA PRO A 284 -11.79 -20.04 12.79
C PRO A 284 -12.06 -18.53 12.90
N ALA A 285 -12.74 -17.97 11.91
CA ALA A 285 -13.12 -16.55 11.91
C ALA A 285 -14.07 -16.22 13.08
N ARG A 286 -14.02 -14.98 13.57
CA ARG A 286 -14.94 -14.45 14.59
C ARG A 286 -15.77 -13.26 14.13
N GLU A 287 -15.29 -12.52 13.15
CA GLU A 287 -15.93 -11.27 12.68
C GLU A 287 -16.64 -11.47 11.32
N GLY A 288 -16.93 -12.73 10.95
CA GLY A 288 -17.60 -13.05 9.69
C GLY A 288 -16.68 -13.25 8.49
N GLY A 289 -15.37 -13.26 8.70
CA GLY A 289 -14.37 -13.58 7.69
C GLY A 289 -14.30 -15.07 7.36
N SER A 290 -13.27 -15.45 6.59
CA SER A 290 -13.02 -16.86 6.26
C SER A 290 -12.21 -17.57 7.34
N LEU A 291 -11.22 -16.92 7.91
CA LEU A 291 -10.42 -17.38 9.05
C LEU A 291 -9.79 -16.18 9.75
N THR A 292 -9.32 -16.38 10.97
CA THR A 292 -8.52 -15.36 11.68
C THR A 292 -7.05 -15.75 11.71
N THR A 293 -6.17 -14.73 11.77
CA THR A 293 -4.72 -14.90 11.75
C THR A 293 -4.00 -14.07 12.82
N ARG A 294 -2.85 -14.59 13.27
CA ARG A 294 -1.84 -13.86 14.05
C ARG A 294 -0.47 -14.12 13.41
N SER A 295 0.12 -13.08 12.82
CA SER A 295 1.36 -13.21 12.05
C SER A 295 2.56 -12.62 12.77
N PHE A 296 3.64 -13.40 12.93
CA PHE A 296 4.91 -12.98 13.52
C PHE A 296 5.93 -12.65 12.42
N ILE A 297 6.63 -11.49 12.57
CA ILE A 297 7.60 -10.97 11.60
C ILE A 297 8.89 -10.50 12.30
N PRO A 298 9.93 -11.32 12.39
CA PRO A 298 9.84 -12.74 12.65
C PRO A 298 9.44 -12.99 14.12
N HIS A 299 9.80 -12.07 15.05
CA HIS A 299 9.66 -12.22 16.51
C HIS A 299 8.55 -11.35 17.11
N VAL A 300 7.89 -10.52 16.31
CA VAL A 300 6.85 -9.60 16.75
C VAL A 300 5.55 -9.94 16.04
N CYS A 301 4.48 -10.15 16.80
CA CYS A 301 3.14 -10.27 16.25
C CYS A 301 2.73 -8.91 15.64
N HIS A 302 2.30 -8.93 14.40
CA HIS A 302 1.91 -7.75 13.65
C HIS A 302 0.46 -7.36 13.95
N ASP A 303 0.17 -6.05 14.01
CA ASP A 303 -1.20 -5.53 14.22
C ASP A 303 -2.15 -5.81 13.04
N ALA A 304 -1.61 -6.15 11.88
CA ALA A 304 -2.35 -6.49 10.67
C ALA A 304 -1.66 -7.64 9.93
N ILE A 305 -2.11 -7.97 8.73
CA ILE A 305 -1.41 -8.88 7.82
C ILE A 305 -0.89 -8.11 6.60
N GLY A 306 0.30 -8.45 6.12
CA GLY A 306 0.82 -7.87 4.87
C GLY A 306 0.04 -8.36 3.65
N VAL A 307 -0.05 -7.53 2.60
CA VAL A 307 -0.80 -7.81 1.36
C VAL A 307 -0.50 -9.18 0.78
N LEU A 308 0.78 -9.46 0.49
CA LEU A 308 1.19 -10.74 -0.10
C LEU A 308 1.08 -11.90 0.89
N ALA A 309 1.19 -11.63 2.18
CA ALA A 309 0.92 -12.64 3.19
C ALA A 309 -0.57 -13.02 3.22
N ALA A 310 -1.49 -12.06 3.05
CA ALA A 310 -2.92 -12.34 2.92
C ALA A 310 -3.24 -13.15 1.65
N VAL A 311 -2.58 -12.84 0.52
CA VAL A 311 -2.67 -13.64 -0.72
C VAL A 311 -2.21 -15.08 -0.46
N THR A 312 -1.07 -15.26 0.20
CA THR A 312 -0.53 -16.59 0.53
C THR A 312 -1.46 -17.36 1.48
N VAL A 313 -2.00 -16.71 2.53
CA VAL A 313 -3.00 -17.33 3.44
C VAL A 313 -4.25 -17.72 2.67
N GLY A 314 -4.80 -16.82 1.84
CA GLY A 314 -5.98 -17.10 1.02
C GLY A 314 -5.75 -18.29 0.08
N THR A 315 -4.56 -18.37 -0.53
CA THR A 315 -4.17 -19.51 -1.37
C THR A 315 -4.18 -20.81 -0.57
N ALA A 316 -3.62 -20.82 0.64
CA ALA A 316 -3.65 -22.00 1.50
C ALA A 316 -5.08 -22.44 1.86
N CYS A 317 -6.03 -21.50 2.00
CA CYS A 317 -7.42 -21.81 2.30
C CYS A 317 -8.12 -22.66 1.23
N VAL A 318 -7.69 -22.50 -0.03
CA VAL A 318 -8.29 -23.23 -1.16
C VAL A 318 -7.50 -24.48 -1.55
N LEU A 319 -6.38 -24.77 -0.89
CA LEU A 319 -5.58 -25.98 -1.10
C LEU A 319 -6.10 -27.12 -0.20
N PRO A 320 -6.69 -28.18 -0.77
CA PRO A 320 -7.09 -29.36 0.00
C PRO A 320 -5.89 -29.99 0.73
N GLY A 321 -6.08 -30.39 1.96
CA GLY A 321 -5.02 -30.98 2.79
C GLY A 321 -4.18 -29.96 3.56
N SER A 322 -4.33 -28.66 3.33
CA SER A 322 -3.59 -27.62 4.10
C SER A 322 -4.04 -27.61 5.59
N VAL A 323 -3.26 -26.95 6.45
CA VAL A 323 -3.65 -26.81 7.87
C VAL A 323 -4.89 -25.94 8.07
N THR A 324 -5.28 -25.17 7.06
CA THR A 324 -6.50 -24.35 7.08
C THR A 324 -7.77 -25.13 6.77
N GLU A 325 -7.65 -26.37 6.26
CA GLU A 325 -8.80 -27.24 5.99
C GLU A 325 -9.57 -27.56 7.27
N GLY A 326 -10.89 -27.33 7.26
CA GLY A 326 -11.74 -27.46 8.44
C GLY A 326 -11.64 -26.30 9.43
N VAL A 327 -10.76 -25.31 9.18
CA VAL A 327 -10.63 -24.06 9.93
C VAL A 327 -11.22 -22.88 9.16
N ALA A 328 -10.87 -22.79 7.87
CA ALA A 328 -11.34 -21.71 7.00
C ALA A 328 -12.74 -21.99 6.44
N ALA A 329 -13.63 -20.99 6.49
CA ALA A 329 -14.88 -20.98 5.76
C ALA A 329 -14.62 -20.52 4.32
N VAL A 330 -14.57 -21.48 3.38
CA VAL A 330 -14.28 -21.21 1.96
C VAL A 330 -15.58 -21.18 1.16
N PRO A 331 -15.91 -20.08 0.45
CA PRO A 331 -17.11 -20.00 -0.39
C PRO A 331 -17.09 -21.05 -1.52
N GLU A 332 -18.28 -21.43 -2.00
CA GLU A 332 -18.42 -22.27 -3.19
C GLU A 332 -18.10 -21.47 -4.48
N GLY A 333 -17.88 -22.18 -5.58
CA GLY A 333 -17.67 -21.60 -6.90
C GLY A 333 -16.20 -21.53 -7.32
N ARG A 334 -15.97 -21.09 -8.56
CA ARG A 334 -14.64 -20.98 -9.16
C ARG A 334 -13.88 -19.75 -8.67
N VAL A 335 -14.57 -18.65 -8.50
CA VAL A 335 -14.03 -17.41 -7.91
C VAL A 335 -14.40 -17.42 -6.44
N LYS A 336 -13.39 -17.27 -5.57
CA LYS A 336 -13.53 -17.36 -4.12
C LYS A 336 -13.06 -16.07 -3.47
N ALA A 337 -13.94 -15.41 -2.76
CA ALA A 337 -13.58 -14.29 -1.89
C ALA A 337 -13.19 -14.83 -0.52
N ILE A 338 -11.91 -14.73 -0.17
CA ILE A 338 -11.37 -15.15 1.13
C ILE A 338 -11.09 -13.90 1.94
N SER A 339 -11.80 -13.74 3.04
CA SER A 339 -11.59 -12.67 4.02
C SER A 339 -10.67 -13.19 5.13
N VAL A 340 -9.47 -12.65 5.21
CA VAL A 340 -8.43 -12.99 6.19
C VAL A 340 -8.50 -11.99 7.32
N GLU A 341 -9.08 -12.39 8.46
CA GLU A 341 -9.11 -11.55 9.66
C GLU A 341 -7.73 -11.43 10.30
N HIS A 342 -7.45 -10.28 10.87
CA HIS A 342 -6.24 -9.97 11.61
C HIS A 342 -6.57 -9.05 12.80
N PRO A 343 -5.64 -8.74 13.72
CA PRO A 343 -5.95 -8.02 14.97
C PRO A 343 -6.71 -6.71 14.82
N THR A 344 -6.56 -6.00 13.69
CA THR A 344 -7.15 -4.66 13.47
C THR A 344 -8.18 -4.61 12.35
N GLY A 345 -8.65 -5.76 11.85
CA GLY A 345 -9.66 -5.83 10.79
C GLY A 345 -9.50 -7.05 9.89
N GLU A 346 -9.79 -6.91 8.60
CA GLU A 346 -9.71 -7.99 7.63
C GLU A 346 -9.01 -7.57 6.33
N PHE A 347 -8.62 -8.58 5.56
CA PHE A 347 -8.00 -8.43 4.26
C PHE A 347 -8.67 -9.37 3.26
N SER A 348 -9.46 -8.83 2.34
CA SER A 348 -10.14 -9.62 1.32
C SER A 348 -9.22 -9.92 0.13
N VAL A 349 -9.13 -11.20 -0.21
CA VAL A 349 -8.42 -11.73 -1.38
C VAL A 349 -9.43 -12.47 -2.27
N GLU A 350 -9.45 -12.15 -3.56
CA GLU A 350 -10.22 -12.88 -4.56
C GLU A 350 -9.30 -13.86 -5.28
N LEU A 351 -9.64 -15.14 -5.21
CA LEU A 351 -8.92 -16.23 -5.85
C LEU A 351 -9.75 -16.83 -6.98
N GLU A 352 -9.11 -17.05 -8.13
CA GLU A 352 -9.71 -17.78 -9.25
C GLU A 352 -9.02 -19.13 -9.42
N LEU A 353 -9.81 -20.20 -9.43
CA LEU A 353 -9.30 -21.56 -9.58
C LEU A 353 -9.33 -22.00 -11.03
N ASP A 354 -8.36 -22.83 -11.42
CA ASP A 354 -8.30 -23.44 -12.74
C ASP A 354 -9.53 -24.35 -12.95
N PRO A 355 -10.30 -24.18 -14.04
CA PRO A 355 -11.45 -25.03 -14.32
C PRO A 355 -11.11 -26.52 -14.47
N ALA A 356 -9.89 -26.83 -14.96
CA ALA A 356 -9.42 -28.21 -15.16
C ALA A 356 -8.75 -28.79 -13.91
N ASN A 357 -8.27 -27.93 -13.01
CA ASN A 357 -7.62 -28.33 -11.76
C ASN A 357 -8.04 -27.40 -10.62
N PRO A 358 -9.12 -27.68 -9.89
CA PRO A 358 -9.62 -26.84 -8.80
C PRO A 358 -8.63 -26.62 -7.63
N GLN A 359 -7.50 -27.31 -7.62
CA GLN A 359 -6.42 -27.12 -6.63
C GLN A 359 -5.40 -26.06 -7.08
N LYS A 360 -5.47 -25.61 -8.33
CA LYS A 360 -4.56 -24.62 -8.91
C LYS A 360 -5.22 -23.24 -8.88
N VAL A 361 -4.60 -22.30 -8.19
CA VAL A 361 -4.94 -20.88 -8.23
C VAL A 361 -4.35 -20.26 -9.49
N THR A 362 -5.18 -19.74 -10.37
CA THR A 362 -4.75 -19.08 -11.62
C THR A 362 -4.67 -17.57 -11.49
N ARG A 363 -5.39 -17.01 -10.49
CA ARG A 363 -5.38 -15.59 -10.19
C ARG A 363 -5.59 -15.37 -8.70
N ALA A 364 -4.79 -14.51 -8.12
CA ALA A 364 -4.93 -14.06 -6.74
C ALA A 364 -4.93 -12.52 -6.72
N ALA A 365 -6.11 -11.94 -6.57
CA ALA A 365 -6.31 -10.51 -6.63
C ALA A 365 -6.75 -9.96 -5.27
N LEU A 366 -6.26 -8.77 -4.98
CA LEU A 366 -6.61 -8.01 -3.81
C LEU A 366 -7.78 -7.08 -4.14
N LEU A 367 -8.85 -7.14 -3.36
CA LEU A 367 -9.92 -6.16 -3.46
C LEU A 367 -9.50 -4.89 -2.70
N ARG A 368 -9.52 -3.77 -3.38
CA ARG A 368 -9.29 -2.44 -2.83
C ARG A 368 -10.28 -1.44 -3.39
N THR A 369 -10.23 -0.23 -2.87
CA THR A 369 -10.98 0.92 -3.36
C THR A 369 -10.06 2.14 -3.38
N ALA A 370 -10.40 3.15 -4.18
CA ALA A 370 -9.69 4.42 -4.21
C ALA A 370 -10.66 5.59 -4.19
N ARG A 371 -10.16 6.80 -3.97
CA ARG A 371 -10.91 8.04 -4.10
C ARG A 371 -9.99 9.18 -4.49
N LEU A 372 -10.38 9.95 -5.48
CA LEU A 372 -9.80 11.26 -5.76
C LEU A 372 -10.36 12.26 -4.73
N ILE A 373 -9.49 12.81 -3.89
CA ILE A 373 -9.87 13.75 -2.82
C ILE A 373 -9.72 15.18 -3.29
N MET A 374 -8.59 15.49 -3.96
CA MET A 374 -8.28 16.84 -4.44
C MET A 374 -7.47 16.75 -5.73
N ARG A 375 -7.70 17.70 -6.61
CA ARG A 375 -6.91 17.99 -7.82
C ARG A 375 -6.41 19.43 -7.74
N GLY A 376 -5.13 19.65 -8.00
CA GLY A 376 -4.55 20.97 -7.97
C GLY A 376 -3.02 20.94 -8.03
N GLU A 377 -2.42 21.86 -7.35
CA GLU A 377 -0.97 21.98 -7.23
C GLU A 377 -0.58 22.05 -5.75
N VAL A 378 0.51 21.38 -5.39
CA VAL A 378 1.16 21.61 -4.11
C VAL A 378 2.26 22.66 -4.31
N MET A 379 2.30 23.63 -3.42
CA MET A 379 3.28 24.70 -3.44
C MET A 379 4.48 24.30 -2.58
N VAL A 380 5.65 24.26 -3.18
CA VAL A 380 6.91 23.93 -2.50
C VAL A 380 7.81 25.17 -2.49
N PRO A 381 8.51 25.50 -1.37
CA PRO A 381 9.42 26.64 -1.34
C PRO A 381 10.45 26.59 -2.46
N SER A 382 10.63 27.70 -3.20
CA SER A 382 11.58 27.77 -4.32
C SER A 382 13.03 27.56 -3.88
N ALA A 383 13.33 27.80 -2.59
CA ALA A 383 14.64 27.49 -1.99
C ALA A 383 14.91 25.97 -1.94
N VAL A 384 13.86 25.13 -1.90
CA VAL A 384 13.97 23.66 -1.98
C VAL A 384 14.12 23.22 -3.43
N TRP A 385 13.33 23.81 -4.31
CA TRP A 385 13.36 23.58 -5.75
C TRP A 385 12.73 24.75 -6.52
N PRO A 386 13.52 25.46 -7.36
CA PRO A 386 13.03 26.61 -8.11
C PRO A 386 12.12 26.27 -9.31
N GLY A 387 11.87 24.97 -9.56
CA GLY A 387 11.17 24.49 -10.74
C GLY A 387 12.14 24.04 -11.84
N LYS A 388 11.57 23.72 -12.98
CA LYS A 388 12.31 23.35 -14.21
C LYS A 388 12.68 24.59 -15.00
#